data_c82368fefad784018a6ca346ba432e44
#
_entry.id   c82368fefad784018a6ca346ba432e44
#
_cell.length_a   1.000
_cell.length_b   1.000
_cell.length_c   1.000
_cell.angle_alpha   90.00
_cell.angle_beta   90.00
_cell.angle_gamma   90.00
#
_symmetry.space_group_name_H-M   'P 1'
#
loop_
_entity.id
_entity.type
_entity.pdbx_description
1 polymer ?
#
loop_
_entity_poly.entity_id
_entity_poly.type
_entity_poly.pdbx_seq_one_letter_code
_entity_poly.pdbx_strand_id
1 'polypeptide(L)'
;MHLSEITAKNGRRLKRGEVGELSNLHGLGRVLVALRIARGMSQRALAKRLKVDESQVSRDERNEYHGITVERASRILDALGVEVHSEVHLESTRSA
;
A
#
# COMPACT_ATOMS: atom_id res chain seq x y z
N MET A 1 4.82 -7.77 -15.53
CA MET A 1 3.74 -7.81 -14.83
C MET A 1 3.39 -6.57 -14.23
N HIS A 2 2.23 -6.18 -14.16
CA HIS A 2 1.90 -5.01 -13.60
C HIS A 2 1.55 -5.13 -12.26
N LEU A 3 2.00 -4.31 -11.43
CA LEU A 3 1.65 -4.31 -10.05
C LEU A 3 0.21 -3.99 -9.87
N SER A 4 -0.36 -3.28 -10.78
CA SER A 4 -1.77 -2.98 -10.63
C SER A 4 -2.57 -4.25 -10.78
N GLU A 5 -2.05 -5.24 -11.44
CA GLU A 5 -2.77 -6.44 -11.54
C GLU A 5 -2.75 -7.15 -10.24
N ILE A 6 -1.73 -6.98 -9.48
CA ILE A 6 -1.64 -7.59 -8.19
C ILE A 6 -2.73 -7.07 -7.32
N THR A 7 -2.93 -5.78 -7.32
CA THR A 7 -3.97 -5.24 -6.48
C THR A 7 -5.34 -5.53 -7.06
N ALA A 8 -5.45 -5.67 -8.33
CA ALA A 8 -6.73 -5.88 -8.90
C ALA A 8 -7.26 -7.26 -8.63
N LYS A 9 -6.39 -8.18 -8.39
CA LYS A 9 -6.87 -9.46 -8.19
C LYS A 9 -7.41 -9.60 -6.90
N ASN A 10 -7.48 -8.75 -6.25
CA ASN A 10 -8.02 -8.69 -5.04
C ASN A 10 -8.18 -9.87 -4.38
N GLY A 11 -8.08 -10.08 -3.62
CA GLY A 11 -8.32 -11.09 -2.90
C GLY A 11 -7.39 -12.15 -2.94
N ARG A 12 -6.59 -12.16 -3.69
CA ARG A 12 -5.84 -13.15 -3.74
C ARG A 12 -4.89 -13.04 -2.78
N ARG A 13 -4.04 -13.77 -2.53
CA ARG A 13 -3.16 -13.72 -1.54
C ARG A 13 -1.88 -13.13 -1.77
N LEU A 14 -1.23 -12.72 -0.83
CA LEU A 14 0.04 -12.14 -0.91
C LEU A 14 1.04 -13.07 -1.47
N LYS A 15 0.90 -14.32 -1.22
CA LYS A 15 1.83 -15.23 -1.70
C LYS A 15 1.96 -15.24 -3.17
N ARG A 16 1.12 -14.67 -3.88
CA ARG A 16 1.29 -14.60 -5.27
C ARG A 16 1.55 -13.22 -5.69
N GLY A 17 2.00 -12.40 -4.83
CA GLY A 17 2.26 -11.03 -5.13
C GLY A 17 1.02 -10.20 -5.05
N GLU A 18 -0.06 -10.78 -4.63
CA GLU A 18 -1.29 -10.06 -4.55
C GLU A 18 -1.47 -9.57 -3.16
N VAL A 19 -1.85 -8.37 -2.98
CA VAL A 19 -2.00 -7.80 -1.68
C VAL A 19 -3.41 -7.51 -1.29
N GLY A 20 -4.34 -7.97 -2.04
CA GLY A 20 -5.75 -7.83 -1.69
C GLY A 20 -6.34 -6.56 -2.20
N GLU A 21 -7.54 -6.28 -1.81
CA GLU A 21 -8.21 -5.11 -2.27
C GLU A 21 -8.37 -4.13 -1.19
N LEU A 22 -8.55 -2.87 -1.55
CA LEU A 22 -8.80 -1.83 -0.62
C LEU A 22 -10.23 -1.41 -0.75
N SER A 23 -10.89 -1.27 0.38
CA SER A 23 -12.25 -0.81 0.39
C SER A 23 -12.19 0.58 0.97
N ASN A 24 -12.35 1.59 0.16
CA ASN A 24 -12.28 2.97 0.59
C ASN A 24 -11.01 3.28 1.37
N LEU A 25 -9.92 2.74 0.93
CA LEU A 25 -8.63 2.98 1.55
C LEU A 25 -8.50 2.37 2.95
N HIS A 26 -9.46 1.57 3.37
CA HIS A 26 -9.33 0.89 4.62
C HIS A 26 -8.20 -0.12 4.49
N GLY A 27 -7.39 -0.22 5.46
CA GLY A 27 -6.29 -1.18 5.43
C GLY A 27 -5.13 -0.75 4.55
N LEU A 28 -5.12 0.50 4.12
CA LEU A 28 -4.04 0.97 3.28
C LEU A 28 -2.69 0.72 3.92
N GLY A 29 -2.57 0.94 5.21
CA GLY A 29 -1.29 0.75 5.86
C GLY A 29 -0.76 -0.65 5.73
N ARG A 30 -1.64 -1.64 5.88
CA ARG A 30 -1.22 -3.01 5.74
C ARG A 30 -0.83 -3.30 4.32
N VAL A 31 -1.49 -2.68 3.36
CA VAL A 31 -1.17 -2.88 1.96
C VAL A 31 0.22 -2.31 1.68
N LEU A 32 0.56 -1.18 2.28
CA LEU A 32 1.89 -0.61 2.07
C LEU A 32 2.98 -1.56 2.58
N VAL A 33 2.76 -2.17 3.72
CA VAL A 33 3.73 -3.13 4.24
C VAL A 33 3.83 -4.33 3.33
N ALA A 34 2.69 -4.85 2.89
CA ALA A 34 2.66 -6.01 2.03
C ALA A 34 3.34 -5.73 0.69
N LEU A 35 3.17 -4.52 0.18
CA LEU A 35 3.81 -4.16 -1.07
C LEU A 35 5.32 -4.09 -0.93
N ARG A 36 5.80 -3.57 0.19
CA ARG A 36 7.24 -3.55 0.41
C ARG A 36 7.79 -4.96 0.40
N ILE A 37 7.11 -5.86 1.09
CA ILE A 37 7.54 -7.24 1.15
C ILE A 37 7.47 -7.89 -0.23
N ALA A 38 6.39 -7.64 -0.94
CA ALA A 38 6.21 -8.21 -2.26
C ALA A 38 7.28 -7.75 -3.24
N ARG A 39 7.78 -6.53 -3.04
CA ARG A 39 8.84 -6.02 -3.90
C ARG A 39 10.21 -6.51 -3.44
N GLY A 40 10.28 -7.26 -2.38
CA GLY A 40 11.56 -7.75 -1.89
C GLY A 40 12.43 -6.66 -1.29
N MET A 41 11.81 -5.56 -0.87
CA MET A 41 12.58 -4.44 -0.38
C MET A 41 12.64 -4.46 1.14
N SER A 42 13.81 -4.23 1.71
CA SER A 42 13.93 -4.22 3.15
C SER A 42 13.46 -2.89 3.71
N GLN A 43 13.21 -2.85 5.00
CA GLN A 43 12.82 -1.60 5.64
C GLN A 43 13.94 -0.57 5.48
N ARG A 44 15.17 -1.02 5.54
CA ARG A 44 16.30 -0.13 5.38
C ARG A 44 16.33 0.47 3.96
N ALA A 45 16.08 -0.35 2.96
CA ALA A 45 16.09 0.14 1.59
C ALA A 45 14.97 1.14 1.36
N LEU A 46 13.81 0.87 1.93
CA LEU A 46 12.71 1.80 1.81
C LEU A 46 13.05 3.11 2.51
N ALA A 47 13.62 3.04 3.70
CA ALA A 47 13.99 4.22 4.45
C ALA A 47 14.97 5.07 3.66
N LYS A 48 15.89 4.44 2.97
CA LYS A 48 16.83 5.15 2.19
C LYS A 48 16.14 5.90 1.07
N ARG A 49 15.20 5.29 0.41
CA ARG A 49 14.49 5.95 -0.67
C ARG A 49 13.62 7.09 -0.16
N LEU A 50 13.09 6.95 1.04
CA LEU A 50 12.27 7.99 1.62
C LEU A 50 13.10 9.05 2.31
N LYS A 51 14.39 8.80 2.46
CA LYS A 51 15.31 9.71 3.14
C LYS A 51 14.93 9.90 4.59
N VAL A 52 14.59 8.81 5.24
CA VAL A 52 14.29 8.81 6.65
C VAL A 52 15.10 7.72 7.32
N ASP A 53 15.07 7.68 8.61
CA ASP A 53 15.79 6.67 9.35
C ASP A 53 15.05 5.34 9.28
N GLU A 54 15.79 4.26 9.29
CA GLU A 54 15.17 2.94 9.23
C GLU A 54 14.21 2.74 10.39
N SER A 55 14.53 3.27 11.56
CA SER A 55 13.67 3.11 12.71
C SER A 55 12.31 3.77 12.49
N GLN A 56 12.26 4.79 11.65
CA GLN A 56 11.01 5.44 11.34
C GLN A 56 10.12 4.47 10.56
N VAL A 57 10.68 3.80 9.56
CA VAL A 57 9.92 2.84 8.79
C VAL A 57 9.47 1.68 9.67
N SER A 58 10.37 1.21 10.52
CA SER A 58 10.04 0.11 11.38
C SER A 58 8.89 0.46 12.31
N ARG A 59 8.92 1.65 12.87
CA ARG A 59 7.89 2.10 13.78
C ARG A 59 6.57 2.27 13.07
N ASP A 60 6.61 2.87 11.89
CA ASP A 60 5.40 3.11 11.11
C ASP A 60 4.76 1.78 10.71
N GLU A 61 5.56 0.82 10.30
CA GLU A 61 5.01 -0.47 9.91
C GLU A 61 4.43 -1.21 11.10
N ARG A 62 5.04 -1.07 12.25
CA ARG A 62 4.55 -1.74 13.43
C ARG A 62 3.18 -1.21 13.80
N ASN A 63 2.92 0.06 13.49
CA ASN A 63 1.64 0.65 13.72
C ASN A 63 0.76 0.57 12.49
N GLU A 64 1.16 -0.19 11.50
CA GLU A 64 0.43 -0.36 10.25
C GLU A 64 0.11 0.99 9.61
N TYR A 65 1.03 1.91 9.72
CA TYR A 65 0.90 3.24 9.15
C TYR A 65 -0.41 3.92 9.58
N HIS A 66 -0.84 3.64 10.79
CA HIS A 66 -2.08 4.21 11.28
C HIS A 66 -2.01 5.73 11.21
N GLY A 67 -3.02 6.35 10.67
CA GLY A 67 -3.07 7.81 10.56
C GLY A 67 -2.21 8.39 9.46
N ILE A 68 -1.71 7.57 8.55
CA ILE A 68 -0.87 8.08 7.50
C ILE A 68 -1.66 9.03 6.62
N THR A 69 -1.03 10.07 6.15
CA THR A 69 -1.67 11.00 5.23
C THR A 69 -1.58 10.45 3.82
N VAL A 70 -2.46 10.92 2.97
CA VAL A 70 -2.45 10.51 1.57
C VAL A 70 -1.13 10.88 0.93
N GLU A 71 -0.59 12.02 1.29
CA GLU A 71 0.66 12.46 0.73
C GLU A 71 1.80 11.54 1.10
N ARG A 72 1.88 11.13 2.35
CA ARG A 72 2.92 10.21 2.77
C ARG A 72 2.73 8.85 2.12
N ALA A 73 1.51 8.38 2.02
CA ALA A 73 1.23 7.10 1.39
C ALA A 73 1.66 7.14 -0.07
N SER A 74 1.40 8.23 -0.75
CA SER A 74 1.80 8.37 -2.15
C SER A 74 3.30 8.33 -2.29
N ARG A 75 4.00 8.96 -1.37
CA ARG A 75 5.45 8.93 -1.43
C ARG A 75 5.99 7.53 -1.23
N ILE A 76 5.37 6.75 -0.35
CA ILE A 76 5.80 5.39 -0.13
C ILE A 76 5.53 4.56 -1.37
N LEU A 77 4.38 4.75 -2.00
CA LEU A 77 4.08 4.01 -3.22
C LEU A 77 5.09 4.34 -4.32
N ASP A 78 5.45 5.60 -4.43
CA ASP A 78 6.45 6.01 -5.40
C ASP A 78 7.78 5.34 -5.10
N ALA A 79 8.16 5.30 -3.85
CA ALA A 79 9.42 4.70 -3.45
C ALA A 79 9.42 3.20 -3.71
N LEU A 80 8.26 2.59 -3.64
CA LEU A 80 8.14 1.17 -3.91
C LEU A 80 7.99 0.87 -5.40
N GLY A 81 7.79 1.88 -6.20
CA GLY A 81 7.59 1.70 -7.63
C GLY A 81 6.24 1.09 -7.94
N VAL A 82 5.24 1.46 -7.18
CA VAL A 82 3.92 0.88 -7.32
C VAL A 82 2.91 1.95 -7.67
N GLU A 83 1.99 1.61 -8.55
CA GLU A 83 0.88 2.47 -8.85
C GLU A 83 -0.38 1.84 -8.35
N VAL A 84 -1.24 2.62 -7.77
CA VAL A 84 -2.53 2.14 -7.31
C VAL A 84 -3.59 2.87 -8.10
N HIS A 85 -4.47 2.12 -8.69
CA HIS A 85 -5.58 2.71 -9.44
C HIS A 85 -6.86 2.40 -8.70
N SER A 86 -7.72 3.38 -8.61
CA SER A 86 -8.97 3.21 -7.92
C SER A 86 -10.11 3.69 -8.80
N GLU A 87 -11.25 3.12 -8.60
CA GLU A 87 -12.43 3.56 -9.29
C GLU A 87 -13.43 3.95 -8.26
N VAL A 88 -14.19 4.96 -8.52
CA VAL A 88 -15.22 5.37 -7.61
C VAL A 88 -16.56 4.88 -8.13
N HIS A 89 -17.27 4.18 -7.27
CA HIS A 89 -18.57 3.68 -7.65
C HIS A 89 -19.60 4.34 -6.74
N LEU A 90 -20.58 4.96 -7.37
CA LEU A 90 -21.64 5.54 -6.59
C LEU A 90 -22.79 4.59 -6.61
N GLU A 91 -23.26 4.25 -5.42
CA GLU A 91 -24.35 3.35 -5.36
C GLU A 91 -25.60 4.07 -5.56
N SER A 92 -26.16 3.97 -6.70
CA SER A 92 -27.35 4.72 -6.96
C SER A 92 -28.51 4.29 -6.14
N THR A 93 -28.44 3.13 -5.63
CA THR A 93 -29.58 2.73 -4.90
C THR A 93 -29.62 3.34 -3.57
N ARG A 94 -28.64 3.99 -3.15
CA ARG A 94 -28.58 4.49 -1.94
C ARG A 94 -29.40 5.52 -1.85
N SER A 95 -30.21 5.70 -2.08
CA SER A 95 -31.05 6.67 -1.91
C SER A 95 -30.74 7.44 -1.02
N ALA A 96 -30.21 7.80 -1.01
CA ALA A 96 -29.92 8.75 -0.15
C ALA A 96 -30.57 8.92 0.66
#